data_3b65f357a3a495f077a6cd31a1ae6f9e
#
_entry.id   3b65f357a3a495f077a6cd31a1ae6f9e
#
_cell.length_a   1.000
_cell.length_b   1.000
_cell.length_c   1.000
_cell.angle_alpha   90.00
_cell.angle_beta   90.00
_cell.angle_gamma   90.00
#
_symmetry.space_group_name_H-M   'P 1'
#
loop_
_entity.id
_entity.type
_entity.pdbx_description
1 polymer ?
#
loop_
_entity_poly.entity_id
_entity_poly.type
_entity_poly.pdbx_seq_one_letter_code
_entity_poly.pdbx_strand_id
1 'polypeptide(L)'
;MKKLLVLLALVSTQAFAWDQRAPLPPQACAVHSPYGFAQTARTAQPICREAYLVAYDAPVKIPVYVAYTLLPQNALGCFPRTNAFVADQSLGGTGARPDDYAGTGYDKGHAAPDGDLSWSAQVEYESFLMTNMYPQAGSLNRGIWKLLETAVRGWAVQTNQSYTIYVGAFYGAGDKTIGNGVIVPHGYYKIVTNNNTKQIAGWAFPHVAPYPNLGNDLTVFRKPIAQIEKEAGVDFKFPIGAVEIQPGKEWPVDFGALTNAKRAKCGKAD
;
A
#
# COMPACT_ATOMS: atom_id res chain seq x y z
N MET A 1 57.73 -17.76 -29.16
CA MET A 1 57.11 -16.90 -28.15
C MET A 1 55.70 -16.55 -28.62
N LYS A 2 54.67 -17.27 -28.09
CA LYS A 2 53.25 -17.03 -28.42
C LYS A 2 52.70 -15.98 -27.45
N LYS A 3 52.29 -14.83 -27.97
CA LYS A 3 51.62 -13.78 -27.18
C LYS A 3 50.15 -14.19 -27.00
N LEU A 4 49.78 -14.42 -25.75
CA LEU A 4 48.39 -14.68 -25.35
C LEU A 4 47.67 -13.33 -25.23
N LEU A 5 46.75 -13.03 -26.16
CA LEU A 5 45.86 -11.90 -26.02
C LEU A 5 44.73 -12.30 -25.06
N VAL A 6 44.71 -11.67 -23.88
CA VAL A 6 43.58 -11.76 -22.95
C VAL A 6 42.54 -10.70 -23.38
N LEU A 7 41.44 -11.15 -23.96
CA LEU A 7 40.26 -10.29 -24.18
C LEU A 7 39.57 -10.08 -22.82
N LEU A 8 39.69 -8.90 -22.24
CA LEU A 8 38.82 -8.48 -21.15
C LEU A 8 37.44 -8.17 -21.75
N ALA A 9 36.47 -9.03 -21.50
CA ALA A 9 35.09 -8.74 -21.75
C ALA A 9 34.61 -7.72 -20.68
N LEU A 10 34.45 -6.47 -21.09
CA LEU A 10 33.72 -5.46 -20.29
C LEU A 10 32.24 -5.86 -20.24
N VAL A 11 31.84 -6.49 -19.13
CA VAL A 11 30.43 -6.65 -18.79
C VAL A 11 29.93 -5.27 -18.38
N SER A 12 29.31 -4.55 -19.30
CA SER A 12 28.58 -3.34 -18.97
C SER A 12 27.36 -3.75 -18.14
N THR A 13 27.42 -3.55 -16.83
CA THR A 13 26.25 -3.54 -15.97
C THR A 13 25.40 -2.34 -16.40
N GLN A 14 24.40 -2.58 -17.25
CA GLN A 14 23.36 -1.59 -17.47
C GLN A 14 22.65 -1.42 -16.12
N ALA A 15 22.97 -0.36 -15.42
CA ALA A 15 22.14 0.13 -14.36
C ALA A 15 20.80 0.49 -14.99
N PHE A 16 19.76 -0.28 -14.71
CA PHE A 16 18.41 0.11 -15.07
C PHE A 16 18.09 1.37 -14.27
N ALA A 17 18.24 2.53 -14.89
CA ALA A 17 17.71 3.76 -14.36
C ALA A 17 16.20 3.64 -14.43
N TRP A 18 15.54 3.39 -13.29
CA TRP A 18 14.10 3.46 -13.17
C TRP A 18 13.68 4.90 -13.45
N ASP A 19 12.94 5.11 -14.51
CA ASP A 19 12.41 6.42 -14.84
C ASP A 19 11.00 6.54 -14.24
N GLN A 20 10.74 7.65 -13.54
CA GLN A 20 9.40 7.92 -13.04
C GLN A 20 8.48 8.20 -14.23
N ARG A 21 7.59 7.26 -14.51
CA ARG A 21 6.57 7.48 -15.52
C ARG A 21 5.60 8.56 -15.07
N ALA A 22 5.13 9.35 -16.03
CA ALA A 22 3.99 10.25 -15.78
C ALA A 22 2.79 9.44 -15.28
N PRO A 23 1.94 10.01 -14.40
CA PRO A 23 0.70 9.36 -14.02
C PRO A 23 -0.14 9.00 -15.25
N LEU A 24 -0.81 7.86 -15.17
CA LEU A 24 -1.78 7.46 -16.18
C LEU A 24 -3.01 8.39 -16.12
N PRO A 25 -3.79 8.51 -17.20
CA PRO A 25 -5.07 9.20 -17.12
C PRO A 25 -5.95 8.60 -16.01
N PRO A 26 -6.70 9.42 -15.24
CA PRO A 26 -7.49 8.93 -14.11
C PRO A 26 -8.42 7.76 -14.46
N GLN A 27 -8.94 7.73 -15.69
CA GLN A 27 -9.80 6.65 -16.19
C GLN A 27 -9.11 5.29 -16.23
N ALA A 28 -7.78 5.24 -16.42
CA ALA A 28 -7.01 4.01 -16.39
C ALA A 28 -7.03 3.35 -15.00
N CYS A 29 -7.27 4.14 -13.94
CA CYS A 29 -7.39 3.63 -12.58
C CYS A 29 -8.77 3.05 -12.23
N ALA A 30 -9.71 3.00 -13.15
CA ALA A 30 -11.01 2.34 -12.89
C ALA A 30 -10.84 0.88 -12.49
N VAL A 31 -9.80 0.19 -12.94
CA VAL A 31 -9.45 -1.19 -12.50
C VAL A 31 -9.12 -1.27 -11.00
N HIS A 32 -8.62 -0.20 -10.39
CA HIS A 32 -8.28 -0.13 -8.96
C HIS A 32 -9.44 0.40 -8.10
N SER A 33 -10.47 0.91 -8.75
CA SER A 33 -11.70 1.41 -8.12
C SER A 33 -12.93 0.95 -8.93
N PRO A 34 -13.14 -0.36 -9.06
CA PRO A 34 -14.07 -0.95 -10.02
C PRO A 34 -15.55 -0.60 -9.72
N TYR A 35 -15.83 -0.10 -8.54
CA TYR A 35 -17.18 0.31 -8.12
C TYR A 35 -17.40 1.82 -8.20
N GLY A 36 -16.42 2.56 -8.71
CA GLY A 36 -16.39 4.02 -8.79
C GLY A 36 -15.38 4.64 -7.82
N PHE A 37 -14.96 5.84 -8.13
CA PHE A 37 -14.03 6.58 -7.27
C PHE A 37 -14.72 7.00 -5.97
N ALA A 38 -14.01 6.83 -4.84
CA ALA A 38 -14.50 7.32 -3.56
C ALA A 38 -14.56 8.85 -3.57
N GLN A 39 -15.54 9.40 -2.85
CA GLN A 39 -15.78 10.85 -2.77
C GLN A 39 -15.30 11.39 -1.42
N THR A 40 -14.73 12.58 -1.43
CA THR A 40 -14.28 13.26 -0.22
C THR A 40 -14.45 14.77 -0.37
N ALA A 41 -14.73 15.46 0.74
CA ALA A 41 -14.72 16.92 0.79
C ALA A 41 -13.29 17.49 0.90
N ARG A 42 -12.27 16.65 1.10
CA ARG A 42 -10.86 17.08 1.13
C ARG A 42 -10.39 17.42 -0.28
N THR A 43 -9.45 18.34 -0.37
CA THR A 43 -8.75 18.61 -1.61
C THR A 43 -7.86 17.42 -1.95
N ALA A 44 -8.32 16.55 -2.84
CA ALA A 44 -7.61 15.35 -3.22
C ALA A 44 -7.24 15.39 -4.71
N GLN A 45 -5.93 15.34 -4.98
CA GLN A 45 -5.43 15.19 -6.35
C GLN A 45 -5.36 13.71 -6.72
N PRO A 46 -6.08 13.26 -7.77
CA PRO A 46 -5.96 11.87 -8.21
C PRO A 46 -4.64 11.65 -8.96
N ILE A 47 -3.90 10.64 -8.55
CA ILE A 47 -2.66 10.19 -9.19
C ILE A 47 -2.83 8.71 -9.53
N CYS A 48 -2.90 8.40 -10.82
CA CYS A 48 -3.09 7.03 -11.31
C CYS A 48 -1.74 6.40 -11.64
N ARG A 49 -1.45 5.25 -11.03
CA ARG A 49 -0.28 4.42 -11.31
C ARG A 49 -0.72 3.09 -11.95
N GLU A 50 0.23 2.31 -12.43
CA GLU A 50 -0.08 1.03 -13.08
C GLU A 50 -0.84 0.07 -12.14
N ALA A 51 -0.52 0.06 -10.84
CA ALA A 51 -1.08 -0.89 -9.88
C ALA A 51 -1.97 -0.27 -8.79
N TYR A 52 -2.12 1.05 -8.73
CA TYR A 52 -2.92 1.71 -7.70
C TYR A 52 -3.33 3.14 -8.10
N LEU A 53 -4.38 3.61 -7.44
CA LEU A 53 -4.85 5.00 -7.46
C LEU A 53 -4.53 5.66 -6.13
N VAL A 54 -3.98 6.86 -6.15
CA VAL A 54 -3.83 7.73 -4.99
C VAL A 54 -4.80 8.89 -5.10
N ALA A 55 -5.52 9.21 -4.03
CA ALA A 55 -6.15 10.51 -3.82
C ALA A 55 -5.24 11.29 -2.86
N TYR A 56 -4.39 12.17 -3.38
CA TYR A 56 -3.33 12.83 -2.62
C TYR A 56 -3.76 14.17 -2.06
N ASP A 57 -3.58 14.38 -0.74
CA ASP A 57 -3.81 15.65 -0.06
C ASP A 57 -2.50 16.46 -0.02
N ALA A 58 -2.29 17.27 -1.05
CA ALA A 58 -1.05 18.02 -1.24
C ALA A 58 -0.71 18.99 -0.09
N PRO A 59 -1.66 19.72 0.52
CA PRO A 59 -1.41 20.58 1.69
C PRO A 59 -0.75 19.88 2.87
N VAL A 60 -1.11 18.63 3.15
CA VAL A 60 -0.61 17.85 4.29
C VAL A 60 0.31 16.70 3.86
N LYS A 61 0.54 16.55 2.57
CA LYS A 61 1.55 15.69 1.94
C LYS A 61 1.42 14.20 2.26
N ILE A 62 0.19 13.70 2.37
CA ILE A 62 -0.12 12.27 2.47
C ILE A 62 -1.31 11.90 1.57
N PRO A 63 -1.54 10.63 1.27
CA PRO A 63 -2.78 10.19 0.66
C PRO A 63 -3.99 10.45 1.57
N VAL A 64 -5.11 10.92 1.01
CA VAL A 64 -6.44 10.77 1.65
C VAL A 64 -6.79 9.30 1.70
N TYR A 65 -6.64 8.63 0.56
CA TYR A 65 -6.70 7.18 0.44
C TYR A 65 -5.88 6.70 -0.76
N VAL A 66 -5.53 5.43 -0.71
CA VAL A 66 -5.00 4.67 -1.86
C VAL A 66 -5.97 3.53 -2.14
N ALA A 67 -6.28 3.28 -3.41
CA ALA A 67 -7.09 2.16 -3.85
C ALA A 67 -6.30 1.27 -4.81
N TYR A 68 -6.40 -0.04 -4.63
CA TYR A 68 -5.81 -1.00 -5.58
C TYR A 68 -6.60 -2.30 -5.60
N THR A 69 -6.50 -3.02 -6.72
CA THR A 69 -7.07 -4.35 -6.87
C THR A 69 -5.95 -5.39 -6.89
N LEU A 70 -5.96 -6.28 -5.90
CA LEU A 70 -5.04 -7.40 -5.81
C LEU A 70 -5.62 -8.62 -6.51
N LEU A 71 -4.94 -9.06 -7.56
CA LEU A 71 -5.28 -10.29 -8.27
C LEU A 71 -4.48 -11.47 -7.71
N PRO A 72 -5.02 -12.70 -7.69
CA PRO A 72 -4.32 -13.88 -7.16
C PRO A 72 -2.92 -14.09 -7.76
N GLN A 73 -2.79 -13.89 -9.08
CA GLN A 73 -1.52 -14.05 -9.78
C GLN A 73 -0.47 -13.00 -9.40
N ASN A 74 -0.91 -11.82 -8.93
CA ASN A 74 -0.04 -10.70 -8.55
C ASN A 74 0.40 -10.79 -7.08
N ALA A 75 -0.41 -11.43 -6.22
CA ALA A 75 -0.16 -11.55 -4.78
C ALA A 75 1.13 -12.31 -4.42
N LEU A 76 1.70 -13.06 -5.37
CA LEU A 76 2.99 -13.75 -5.25
C LEU A 76 4.02 -13.18 -6.23
N GLY A 77 4.16 -11.88 -6.30
CA GLY A 77 5.20 -11.24 -7.12
C GLY A 77 6.62 -11.62 -6.65
N CYS A 78 7.58 -11.66 -7.56
CA CYS A 78 8.95 -12.14 -7.28
C CYS A 78 10.02 -11.07 -7.41
N PHE A 79 9.66 -9.85 -7.78
CA PHE A 79 10.64 -8.77 -7.84
C PHE A 79 11.18 -8.48 -6.45
N PRO A 80 12.50 -8.32 -6.31
CA PRO A 80 13.11 -8.02 -5.03
C PRO A 80 12.76 -6.60 -4.60
N ARG A 81 12.56 -6.42 -3.29
CA ARG A 81 12.34 -5.10 -2.69
C ARG A 81 13.56 -4.20 -2.90
N THR A 82 13.35 -3.02 -3.49
CA THR A 82 14.43 -2.08 -3.80
C THR A 82 14.72 -1.10 -2.67
N ASN A 83 13.74 -0.78 -1.81
CA ASN A 83 13.78 0.31 -0.85
C ASN A 83 14.08 1.68 -1.49
N ALA A 84 13.74 1.84 -2.75
CA ALA A 84 14.02 3.03 -3.57
C ALA A 84 13.02 4.16 -3.30
N PHE A 85 12.84 4.55 -2.04
CA PHE A 85 11.95 5.66 -1.67
C PHE A 85 12.37 6.94 -2.40
N VAL A 86 11.44 7.53 -3.12
CA VAL A 86 11.70 8.70 -3.96
C VAL A 86 10.49 9.64 -4.02
N ALA A 87 10.75 10.94 -4.07
CA ALA A 87 9.71 11.94 -4.25
C ALA A 87 8.98 11.72 -5.58
N ASP A 88 7.66 11.87 -5.57
CA ASP A 88 6.86 11.78 -6.79
C ASP A 88 7.01 13.06 -7.61
N GLN A 89 7.65 12.95 -8.77
CA GLN A 89 7.92 14.09 -9.66
C GLN A 89 6.65 14.68 -10.27
N SER A 90 5.55 13.94 -10.33
CA SER A 90 4.27 14.43 -10.85
C SER A 90 3.68 15.59 -10.04
N LEU A 91 4.17 15.78 -8.80
CA LEU A 91 3.78 16.87 -7.91
C LEU A 91 4.67 18.13 -8.05
N GLY A 92 5.58 18.19 -9.02
CA GLY A 92 6.43 19.36 -9.23
C GLY A 92 7.27 19.77 -8.01
N GLY A 93 7.60 18.82 -7.13
CA GLY A 93 8.39 19.05 -5.92
C GLY A 93 7.60 19.50 -4.68
N THR A 94 6.27 19.60 -4.75
CA THR A 94 5.42 20.02 -3.61
C THR A 94 5.04 18.86 -2.67
N GLY A 95 5.21 17.60 -3.11
CA GLY A 95 4.91 16.39 -2.32
C GLY A 95 5.90 16.12 -1.20
N ALA A 96 5.62 15.05 -0.44
CA ALA A 96 6.53 14.51 0.55
C ALA A 96 7.83 14.01 -0.09
N ARG A 97 8.92 14.06 0.67
CA ARG A 97 10.26 13.59 0.28
C ARG A 97 10.78 12.57 1.30
N PRO A 98 11.69 11.69 0.91
CA PRO A 98 12.32 10.75 1.85
C PRO A 98 12.98 11.46 3.04
N ASP A 99 13.58 12.63 2.84
CA ASP A 99 14.25 13.43 3.85
C ASP A 99 13.29 14.00 4.91
N ASP A 100 12.00 14.17 4.59
CA ASP A 100 10.98 14.61 5.56
C ASP A 100 10.82 13.62 6.72
N TYR A 101 11.25 12.37 6.54
CA TYR A 101 11.17 11.30 7.55
C TYR A 101 12.49 11.10 8.30
N ALA A 102 13.59 11.69 7.82
CA ALA A 102 14.92 11.49 8.43
C ALA A 102 14.95 11.97 9.88
N GLY A 103 15.43 11.11 10.80
CA GLY A 103 15.57 11.43 12.22
C GLY A 103 14.25 11.58 12.99
N THR A 104 13.09 11.35 12.38
CA THR A 104 11.77 11.54 13.01
C THR A 104 11.31 10.36 13.86
N GLY A 105 11.91 9.18 13.68
CA GLY A 105 11.50 7.93 14.31
C GLY A 105 10.30 7.24 13.65
N TYR A 106 9.76 7.81 12.56
CA TYR A 106 8.72 7.17 11.76
C TYR A 106 9.27 6.39 10.58
N ASP A 107 8.66 5.25 10.32
CA ASP A 107 8.86 4.52 9.07
C ASP A 107 8.10 5.23 7.92
N LYS A 108 8.60 5.08 6.71
CA LYS A 108 7.84 5.35 5.48
C LYS A 108 6.91 4.17 5.24
N GLY A 109 5.72 4.21 5.85
CA GLY A 109 4.75 3.12 5.79
C GLY A 109 3.98 3.15 4.48
N HIS A 110 3.95 2.01 3.78
CA HIS A 110 3.21 1.88 2.53
C HIS A 110 1.70 1.90 2.75
N ALA A 111 0.97 2.58 1.86
CA ALA A 111 -0.47 2.40 1.71
C ALA A 111 -0.76 1.14 0.88
N ALA A 112 -0.42 1.13 -0.41
CA ALA A 112 -0.37 -0.08 -1.22
C ALA A 112 1.00 -0.75 -1.01
N PRO A 113 1.07 -1.94 -0.36
CA PRO A 113 2.33 -2.49 0.10
C PRO A 113 3.16 -3.07 -1.05
N ASP A 114 4.46 -2.92 -0.96
CA ASP A 114 5.44 -3.52 -1.86
C ASP A 114 5.20 -5.04 -2.09
N GLY A 115 4.86 -5.77 -1.03
CA GLY A 115 4.59 -7.20 -1.15
C GLY A 115 3.42 -7.56 -2.06
N ASP A 116 2.43 -6.68 -2.22
CA ASP A 116 1.29 -6.83 -3.15
C ASP A 116 1.65 -6.37 -4.57
N LEU A 117 2.69 -5.55 -4.71
CA LEU A 117 3.08 -4.85 -5.92
C LEU A 117 4.39 -5.37 -6.54
N SER A 118 4.96 -6.44 -6.02
CA SER A 118 6.23 -7.03 -6.49
C SER A 118 6.11 -7.94 -7.71
N TRP A 119 5.05 -7.80 -8.52
CA TRP A 119 4.82 -8.65 -9.69
C TRP A 119 5.46 -8.12 -11.00
N SER A 120 5.85 -6.86 -11.04
CA SER A 120 6.69 -6.28 -12.09
C SER A 120 7.69 -5.30 -11.48
N ALA A 121 8.80 -5.10 -12.16
CA ALA A 121 9.85 -4.19 -11.71
C ALA A 121 9.36 -2.74 -11.64
N GLN A 122 8.56 -2.29 -12.60
CA GLN A 122 8.03 -0.93 -12.65
C GLN A 122 7.00 -0.71 -11.53
N VAL A 123 6.13 -1.67 -11.30
CA VAL A 123 5.09 -1.57 -10.24
C VAL A 123 5.73 -1.60 -8.86
N GLU A 124 6.75 -2.43 -8.66
CA GLU A 124 7.53 -2.45 -7.42
C GLU A 124 8.19 -1.08 -7.18
N TYR A 125 8.86 -0.52 -8.19
CA TYR A 125 9.44 0.82 -8.09
C TYR A 125 8.38 1.90 -7.76
N GLU A 126 7.23 1.89 -8.44
CA GLU A 126 6.14 2.84 -8.19
C GLU A 126 5.59 2.70 -6.76
N SER A 127 5.65 1.51 -6.15
CA SER A 127 5.23 1.33 -4.76
C SER A 127 6.01 2.19 -3.77
N PHE A 128 7.26 2.57 -4.09
CA PHE A 128 8.14 3.39 -3.26
C PHE A 128 8.02 4.91 -3.49
N LEU A 129 7.10 5.36 -4.34
CA LEU A 129 6.81 6.80 -4.47
C LEU A 129 6.26 7.35 -3.16
N MET A 130 6.77 8.51 -2.74
CA MET A 130 6.35 9.13 -1.47
C MET A 130 4.87 9.50 -1.43
N THR A 131 4.18 9.55 -2.58
CA THR A 131 2.72 9.68 -2.66
C THR A 131 1.96 8.43 -2.20
N ASN A 132 2.64 7.30 -2.02
CA ASN A 132 2.09 6.05 -1.46
C ASN A 132 2.49 5.85 0.01
N MET A 133 3.00 6.87 0.72
CA MET A 133 3.60 6.73 2.04
C MET A 133 2.86 7.51 3.12
N TYR A 134 2.85 6.91 4.32
CA TYR A 134 2.42 7.54 5.57
C TYR A 134 3.53 7.50 6.62
N PRO A 135 3.64 8.52 7.49
CA PRO A 135 4.48 8.43 8.68
C PRO A 135 3.91 7.42 9.67
N GLN A 136 4.45 6.23 9.75
CA GLN A 136 3.98 5.18 10.65
C GLN A 136 5.00 4.85 11.74
N ALA A 137 4.55 4.65 12.99
CA ALA A 137 5.38 4.09 14.05
C ALA A 137 5.81 2.66 13.68
N GLY A 138 7.08 2.32 13.93
CA GLY A 138 7.61 1.00 13.58
C GLY A 138 6.87 -0.17 14.24
N SER A 139 6.33 0.04 15.47
CA SER A 139 5.51 -0.96 16.16
C SER A 139 4.22 -1.30 15.40
N LEU A 140 3.59 -0.30 14.76
CA LEU A 140 2.42 -0.51 13.92
C LEU A 140 2.83 -1.08 12.56
N ASN A 141 3.71 -0.37 11.84
CA ASN A 141 4.08 -0.69 10.45
C ASN A 141 4.64 -2.10 10.29
N ARG A 142 5.58 -2.47 11.15
CA ARG A 142 6.27 -3.78 11.11
C ARG A 142 5.54 -4.87 11.92
N GLY A 143 4.49 -4.49 12.66
CA GLY A 143 3.65 -5.36 13.48
C GLY A 143 2.33 -5.73 12.81
N ILE A 144 1.23 -5.36 13.46
CA ILE A 144 -0.12 -5.78 13.05
C ILE A 144 -0.55 -5.25 11.67
N TRP A 145 -0.01 -4.10 11.23
CA TRP A 145 -0.26 -3.60 9.88
C TRP A 145 0.28 -4.57 8.82
N LYS A 146 1.56 -4.99 8.97
CA LYS A 146 2.17 -6.01 8.11
C LYS A 146 1.43 -7.34 8.17
N LEU A 147 0.90 -7.72 9.34
CA LEU A 147 0.10 -8.94 9.50
C LEU A 147 -1.15 -8.88 8.63
N LEU A 148 -1.90 -7.76 8.66
CA LEU A 148 -3.09 -7.59 7.82
C LEU A 148 -2.74 -7.61 6.32
N GLU A 149 -1.65 -6.95 5.90
CA GLU A 149 -1.17 -7.02 4.52
C GLU A 149 -0.87 -8.45 4.08
N THR A 150 -0.21 -9.22 4.95
CA THR A 150 0.10 -10.63 4.67
C THR A 150 -1.18 -11.48 4.60
N ALA A 151 -2.17 -11.19 5.46
CA ALA A 151 -3.47 -11.87 5.41
C ALA A 151 -4.21 -11.58 4.09
N VAL A 152 -4.23 -10.33 3.63
CA VAL A 152 -4.85 -9.94 2.34
C VAL A 152 -4.22 -10.71 1.18
N ARG A 153 -2.88 -10.81 1.13
CA ARG A 153 -2.19 -11.66 0.13
C ARG A 153 -2.60 -13.13 0.24
N GLY A 154 -2.64 -13.63 1.46
CA GLY A 154 -3.07 -15.01 1.74
C GLY A 154 -4.48 -15.29 1.23
N TRP A 155 -5.42 -14.38 1.48
CA TRP A 155 -6.79 -14.48 0.97
C TRP A 155 -6.81 -14.54 -0.56
N ALA A 156 -6.12 -13.64 -1.24
CA ALA A 156 -6.09 -13.62 -2.70
C ALA A 156 -5.54 -14.94 -3.29
N VAL A 157 -4.46 -15.46 -2.72
CA VAL A 157 -3.81 -16.69 -3.18
C VAL A 157 -4.67 -17.92 -2.89
N GLN A 158 -5.16 -18.06 -1.66
CA GLN A 158 -5.80 -19.30 -1.18
C GLN A 158 -7.24 -19.43 -1.62
N THR A 159 -7.96 -18.32 -1.78
CA THR A 159 -9.30 -18.34 -2.36
C THR A 159 -9.31 -18.30 -3.89
N ASN A 160 -8.18 -17.97 -4.50
CA ASN A 160 -8.05 -17.68 -5.94
C ASN A 160 -9.06 -16.61 -6.40
N GLN A 161 -9.25 -15.57 -5.58
CA GLN A 161 -10.21 -14.48 -5.85
C GLN A 161 -9.51 -13.13 -5.83
N SER A 162 -10.10 -12.15 -6.49
CA SER A 162 -9.59 -10.79 -6.50
C SER A 162 -10.17 -9.95 -5.35
N TYR A 163 -9.36 -9.04 -4.84
CA TYR A 163 -9.76 -8.14 -3.77
C TYR A 163 -9.50 -6.69 -4.15
N THR A 164 -10.47 -5.81 -3.90
CA THR A 164 -10.26 -4.35 -3.97
C THR A 164 -10.01 -3.84 -2.55
N ILE A 165 -8.93 -3.10 -2.39
CA ILE A 165 -8.45 -2.61 -1.11
C ILE A 165 -8.44 -1.08 -1.13
N TYR A 166 -9.05 -0.44 -0.11
CA TYR A 166 -8.87 0.96 0.22
C TYR A 166 -8.03 1.07 1.49
N VAL A 167 -7.02 1.92 1.43
CA VAL A 167 -6.10 2.20 2.55
C VAL A 167 -6.08 3.68 2.78
N GLY A 168 -6.20 4.11 4.03
CA GLY A 168 -6.14 5.53 4.33
C GLY A 168 -5.81 5.81 5.79
N ALA A 169 -5.94 7.07 6.16
CA ALA A 169 -5.56 7.55 7.47
C ALA A 169 -6.63 8.46 8.07
N PHE A 170 -6.70 8.46 9.40
CA PHE A 170 -7.47 9.45 10.16
C PHE A 170 -6.52 10.57 10.56
N TYR A 171 -6.81 11.78 10.11
CA TYR A 171 -6.00 12.97 10.38
C TYR A 171 -6.83 14.24 10.35
N GLY A 172 -6.35 15.28 11.04
CA GLY A 172 -7.06 16.56 11.10
C GLY A 172 -6.27 17.65 11.80
N ALA A 173 -6.94 18.75 12.10
CA ALA A 173 -6.37 19.86 12.86
C ALA A 173 -5.92 19.38 14.25
N GLY A 174 -4.69 19.66 14.62
CA GLY A 174 -4.09 19.21 15.87
C GLY A 174 -3.14 18.02 15.74
N ASP A 175 -3.15 17.30 14.63
CA ASP A 175 -2.11 16.31 14.37
C ASP A 175 -0.78 17.02 14.07
N LYS A 176 0.30 16.44 14.59
CA LYS A 176 1.65 16.99 14.37
C LYS A 176 2.13 16.75 12.95
N THR A 177 3.15 17.49 12.55
CA THR A 177 3.82 17.32 11.27
C THR A 177 5.28 16.95 11.46
N ILE A 178 5.88 16.33 10.44
CA ILE A 178 7.30 16.04 10.32
C ILE A 178 7.88 16.70 9.08
N GLY A 179 9.20 16.83 9.03
CA GLY A 179 9.92 17.38 7.90
C GLY A 179 9.31 18.69 7.39
N ASN A 180 9.09 18.79 6.12
CA ASN A 180 8.51 19.96 5.47
C ASN A 180 6.97 19.88 5.41
N GLY A 181 6.31 19.64 6.56
CA GLY A 181 4.86 19.71 6.70
C GLY A 181 4.10 18.43 6.36
N VAL A 182 4.73 17.26 6.43
CA VAL A 182 4.03 15.97 6.28
C VAL A 182 3.27 15.67 7.57
N ILE A 183 1.93 15.58 7.51
CA ILE A 183 1.12 15.32 8.69
C ILE A 183 1.31 13.88 9.19
N VAL A 184 1.30 13.70 10.52
CA VAL A 184 1.36 12.39 11.16
C VAL A 184 -0.04 12.00 11.62
N PRO A 185 -0.74 11.12 10.93
CA PRO A 185 -2.08 10.70 11.29
C PRO A 185 -2.16 10.08 12.68
N HIS A 186 -3.33 10.24 13.34
CA HIS A 186 -3.61 9.61 14.63
C HIS A 186 -4.22 8.21 14.49
N GLY A 187 -4.45 7.72 13.27
CA GLY A 187 -4.93 6.37 13.00
C GLY A 187 -4.87 6.03 11.53
N TYR A 188 -4.98 4.74 11.24
CA TYR A 188 -5.00 4.21 9.87
C TYR A 188 -6.12 3.21 9.71
N TYR A 189 -6.63 3.08 8.50
CA TYR A 189 -7.64 2.09 8.16
C TYR A 189 -7.29 1.31 6.90
N LYS A 190 -7.87 0.12 6.81
CA LYS A 190 -7.86 -0.69 5.59
C LYS A 190 -9.24 -1.30 5.42
N ILE A 191 -9.83 -1.14 4.23
CA ILE A 191 -11.08 -1.76 3.84
C ILE A 191 -10.78 -2.74 2.73
N VAL A 192 -11.26 -3.96 2.85
CA VAL A 192 -11.02 -5.04 1.89
C VAL A 192 -12.35 -5.55 1.38
N THR A 193 -12.52 -5.55 0.06
CA THR A 193 -13.69 -6.07 -0.63
C THR A 193 -13.29 -7.30 -1.42
N ASN A 194 -13.92 -8.43 -1.17
CA ASN A 194 -13.83 -9.59 -2.05
C ASN A 194 -14.72 -9.35 -3.28
N ASN A 195 -14.12 -9.20 -4.45
CA ASN A 195 -14.83 -8.83 -5.67
C ASN A 195 -15.76 -9.94 -6.19
N ASN A 196 -15.51 -11.18 -5.80
CA ASN A 196 -16.27 -12.34 -6.22
C ASN A 196 -17.51 -12.59 -5.33
N THR A 197 -17.32 -12.52 -4.00
CA THR A 197 -18.40 -12.78 -3.02
C THR A 197 -19.13 -11.53 -2.59
N LYS A 198 -18.61 -10.33 -2.91
CA LYS A 198 -19.10 -9.03 -2.46
C LYS A 198 -19.06 -8.82 -0.95
N GLN A 199 -18.30 -9.65 -0.25
CA GLN A 199 -18.04 -9.49 1.17
C GLN A 199 -17.06 -8.36 1.40
N ILE A 200 -17.31 -7.52 2.41
CA ILE A 200 -16.45 -6.41 2.79
C ILE A 200 -16.08 -6.48 4.27
N ALA A 201 -14.88 -6.00 4.59
CA ALA A 201 -14.40 -5.91 5.96
C ALA A 201 -13.51 -4.68 6.15
N GLY A 202 -13.66 -4.01 7.29
CA GLY A 202 -12.87 -2.83 7.65
C GLY A 202 -12.08 -3.04 8.92
N TRP A 203 -10.87 -2.49 8.95
CA TRP A 203 -9.98 -2.41 10.12
C TRP A 203 -9.55 -0.99 10.34
N ALA A 204 -9.43 -0.60 11.61
CA ALA A 204 -8.88 0.68 12.01
C ALA A 204 -7.92 0.51 13.18
N PHE A 205 -6.75 1.10 13.07
CA PHE A 205 -5.66 1.00 14.03
C PHE A 205 -5.34 2.37 14.60
N PRO A 206 -5.25 2.51 15.94
CA PRO A 206 -4.81 3.74 16.55
C PRO A 206 -3.33 3.99 16.28
N HIS A 207 -2.96 5.26 16.10
CA HIS A 207 -1.58 5.70 15.93
C HIS A 207 -1.30 6.87 16.84
N VAL A 208 -1.35 6.63 18.16
CA VAL A 208 -1.18 7.63 19.23
C VAL A 208 -0.02 7.23 20.12
N ALA A 209 0.87 8.20 20.39
CA ALA A 209 1.98 7.97 21.33
C ALA A 209 1.46 7.49 22.70
N PRO A 210 2.16 6.58 23.35
CA PRO A 210 3.53 6.10 23.14
C PRO A 210 3.74 5.00 22.08
N TYR A 211 2.85 4.76 21.14
CA TYR A 211 2.91 3.76 20.06
C TYR A 211 3.16 2.33 20.56
N PRO A 212 2.23 1.74 21.30
CA PRO A 212 2.38 0.40 21.84
C PRO A 212 2.41 -0.66 20.73
N ASN A 213 2.94 -1.84 21.05
CA ASN A 213 2.70 -3.01 20.25
C ASN A 213 1.21 -3.40 20.36
N LEU A 214 0.53 -3.49 19.21
CA LEU A 214 -0.90 -3.78 19.15
C LEU A 214 -1.22 -5.29 19.13
N GLY A 215 -0.21 -6.16 19.30
CA GLY A 215 -0.40 -7.61 19.26
C GLY A 215 -0.63 -8.16 17.84
N ASN A 216 -1.27 -9.32 17.75
CA ASN A 216 -1.46 -10.06 16.49
C ASN A 216 -2.92 -10.47 16.25
N ASP A 217 -3.86 -9.97 17.03
CA ASP A 217 -5.29 -10.26 16.85
C ASP A 217 -5.95 -9.17 16.01
N LEU A 218 -6.18 -9.45 14.73
CA LEU A 218 -6.83 -8.54 13.81
C LEU A 218 -8.32 -8.30 14.14
N THR A 219 -8.95 -9.21 14.87
CA THR A 219 -10.41 -9.12 15.12
C THR A 219 -10.76 -7.95 16.05
N VAL A 220 -9.86 -7.59 16.96
CA VAL A 220 -10.06 -6.47 17.90
C VAL A 220 -10.00 -5.09 17.21
N PHE A 221 -9.47 -5.01 15.99
CA PHE A 221 -9.35 -3.80 15.19
C PHE A 221 -10.41 -3.69 14.09
N ARG A 222 -11.37 -4.63 14.07
CA ARG A 222 -12.50 -4.53 13.14
C ARG A 222 -13.33 -3.30 13.45
N LYS A 223 -13.65 -2.56 12.42
CA LYS A 223 -14.46 -1.34 12.54
C LYS A 223 -15.51 -1.31 11.43
N PRO A 224 -16.77 -0.97 11.76
CA PRO A 224 -17.83 -0.84 10.76
C PRO A 224 -17.43 0.16 9.68
N ILE A 225 -17.70 -0.19 8.42
CA ILE A 225 -17.35 0.63 7.26
C ILE A 225 -17.92 2.05 7.39
N ALA A 226 -19.20 2.19 7.77
CA ALA A 226 -19.82 3.50 7.96
C ALA A 226 -19.12 4.37 9.02
N GLN A 227 -18.48 3.76 10.03
CA GLN A 227 -17.68 4.51 11.00
C GLN A 227 -16.34 4.94 10.41
N ILE A 228 -15.71 4.07 9.62
CA ILE A 228 -14.47 4.42 8.90
C ILE A 228 -14.74 5.60 7.97
N GLU A 229 -15.80 5.53 7.16
CA GLU A 229 -16.20 6.60 6.23
C GLU A 229 -16.43 7.93 6.94
N LYS A 230 -17.19 7.89 8.03
CA LYS A 230 -17.48 9.08 8.84
C LYS A 230 -16.22 9.72 9.41
N GLU A 231 -15.29 8.93 9.96
CA GLU A 231 -14.06 9.43 10.57
C GLU A 231 -13.04 9.89 9.53
N ALA A 232 -12.94 9.18 8.41
CA ALA A 232 -12.05 9.52 7.31
C ALA A 232 -12.55 10.73 6.49
N GLY A 233 -13.86 10.99 6.50
CA GLY A 233 -14.50 11.96 5.60
C GLY A 233 -14.46 11.52 4.15
N VAL A 234 -14.61 10.21 3.89
CA VAL A 234 -14.54 9.58 2.56
C VAL A 234 -15.75 8.65 2.39
N ASP A 235 -16.49 8.81 1.30
CA ASP A 235 -17.58 7.93 0.89
C ASP A 235 -17.03 6.92 -0.15
N PHE A 236 -16.75 5.70 0.28
CA PHE A 236 -16.24 4.64 -0.57
C PHE A 236 -17.34 4.03 -1.43
N LYS A 237 -16.94 3.46 -2.57
CA LYS A 237 -17.88 2.76 -3.45
C LYS A 237 -17.64 1.26 -3.38
N PHE A 238 -18.73 0.52 -3.26
CA PHE A 238 -18.72 -0.94 -3.11
C PHE A 238 -19.65 -1.59 -4.15
N PRO A 239 -19.50 -2.90 -4.42
CA PRO A 239 -20.40 -3.59 -5.32
C PRO A 239 -21.85 -3.55 -4.79
N ILE A 240 -22.82 -3.43 -5.69
CA ILE A 240 -24.23 -3.51 -5.32
C ILE A 240 -24.50 -4.85 -4.62
N GLY A 241 -25.11 -4.78 -3.44
CA GLY A 241 -25.35 -5.94 -2.58
C GLY A 241 -24.12 -6.38 -1.78
N ALA A 242 -23.16 -5.47 -1.54
CA ALA A 242 -22.05 -5.72 -0.63
C ALA A 242 -22.54 -6.05 0.78
N VAL A 243 -21.90 -7.03 1.41
CA VAL A 243 -22.23 -7.51 2.77
C VAL A 243 -21.00 -7.36 3.66
N GLU A 244 -21.15 -6.59 4.71
CA GLU A 244 -20.10 -6.46 5.72
C GLU A 244 -20.05 -7.73 6.59
N ILE A 245 -18.91 -8.39 6.62
CA ILE A 245 -18.72 -9.62 7.40
C ILE A 245 -18.43 -9.30 8.86
N GLN A 246 -18.93 -10.16 9.76
CA GLN A 246 -18.73 -10.01 11.20
C GLN A 246 -17.28 -10.27 11.59
N PRO A 247 -16.76 -9.63 12.66
CA PRO A 247 -15.44 -9.95 13.21
C PRO A 247 -15.29 -11.45 13.51
N GLY A 248 -14.11 -12.00 13.17
CA GLY A 248 -13.81 -13.43 13.31
C GLY A 248 -14.45 -14.34 12.23
N LYS A 249 -15.09 -13.75 11.22
CA LYS A 249 -15.65 -14.44 10.05
C LYS A 249 -14.94 -14.03 8.75
N GLU A 250 -13.74 -13.48 8.89
CA GLU A 250 -12.89 -13.13 7.76
C GLU A 250 -12.49 -14.40 6.97
N TRP A 251 -12.06 -14.16 5.75
CA TRP A 251 -11.58 -15.22 4.88
C TRP A 251 -10.42 -15.97 5.56
N PRO A 252 -10.40 -17.30 5.47
CA PRO A 252 -9.34 -18.09 6.11
C PRO A 252 -7.97 -17.80 5.48
N VAL A 253 -6.93 -17.83 6.29
CA VAL A 253 -5.56 -17.70 5.84
C VAL A 253 -4.64 -18.69 6.55
N ASP A 254 -3.85 -19.42 5.77
CA ASP A 254 -2.70 -20.22 6.23
C ASP A 254 -1.42 -19.50 5.80
N PHE A 255 -0.76 -18.86 6.76
CA PHE A 255 0.49 -18.14 6.51
C PHE A 255 1.64 -19.07 6.10
N GLY A 256 1.63 -20.34 6.58
CA GLY A 256 2.62 -21.34 6.19
C GLY A 256 2.45 -21.73 4.72
N ALA A 257 1.22 -21.99 4.30
CA ALA A 257 0.90 -22.28 2.90
C ALA A 257 1.26 -21.09 1.98
N LEU A 258 0.98 -19.86 2.39
CA LEU A 258 1.36 -18.66 1.64
C LEU A 258 2.88 -18.57 1.46
N THR A 259 3.65 -18.74 2.55
CA THR A 259 5.11 -18.73 2.53
C THR A 259 5.67 -19.81 1.60
N ASN A 260 5.10 -21.03 1.66
CA ASN A 260 5.52 -22.15 0.80
C ASN A 260 5.20 -21.86 -0.69
N ALA A 261 4.03 -21.29 -0.98
CA ALA A 261 3.65 -20.89 -2.33
C ALA A 261 4.61 -19.82 -2.89
N LYS A 262 4.96 -18.82 -2.08
CA LYS A 262 5.94 -17.78 -2.46
C LYS A 262 7.31 -18.39 -2.73
N ARG A 263 7.79 -19.28 -1.84
CA ARG A 263 9.07 -19.97 -2.02
C ARG A 263 9.08 -20.84 -3.27
N ALA A 264 8.02 -21.59 -3.53
CA ALA A 264 7.89 -22.43 -4.73
C ALA A 264 7.92 -21.60 -6.02
N LYS A 265 7.26 -20.42 -6.03
CA LYS A 265 7.21 -19.55 -7.20
C LYS A 265 8.49 -18.74 -7.41
N CYS A 266 9.09 -18.23 -6.36
CA CYS A 266 10.18 -17.24 -6.43
C CYS A 266 11.54 -17.78 -5.98
N GLY A 267 11.64 -19.00 -5.51
CA GLY A 267 12.88 -19.59 -4.96
C GLY A 267 13.26 -19.08 -3.57
N LYS A 268 12.50 -18.13 -3.02
CA LYS A 268 12.71 -17.53 -1.68
C LYS A 268 11.37 -17.18 -1.04
N ALA A 269 11.34 -17.16 0.30
CA ALA A 269 10.26 -16.52 1.06
C ALA A 269 10.57 -15.03 1.27
N ASP A 270 9.53 -14.24 1.58
CA ASP A 270 9.69 -12.83 1.95
C ASP A 270 10.37 -12.68 3.29
#